data_22d775399b93ab5145e0137a381af67b
#
_entry.id   22d775399b93ab5145e0137a381af67b
#
_cell.length_a   1.000
_cell.length_b   1.000
_cell.length_c   1.000
_cell.angle_alpha   90.00
_cell.angle_beta   90.00
_cell.angle_gamma   90.00
#
_symmetry.space_group_name_H-M   'P 1'
#
loop_
_entity.id
_entity.type
_entity.pdbx_description
1 polymer ?
#
loop_
_entity_poly.entity_id
_entity_poly.type
_entity_poly.pdbx_seq_one_letter_code
_entity_poly.pdbx_strand_id
1 'polypeptide(L)'
;MKIFKKVSVLAVVVLVALSSYVAAAASLTGLRSSSTAARDRIVFDLSEMPLYQARPSDDGRSLTLDFADVDTALFKRIAVRTSRIEAISYERHHGHFYVTVALAKGMDYSIGNLTNPFRIFVDVAPKGALTAQRHASVPRPSVSSTDTDTSPAKAELPRMEEKQLAAGLTQREYVYEDEDGQVTAYFIEANPARYRVRPALARGIIPGRQTVSGIAQDTNAAAAINASYFALSGELIGITKIDGTVVSSTYFDRSAFGVMPDNSFVFGTVSYNGAVKLDRTSLPVSGVNAERGADNLIIYNRAYGRSTGTNPYGLEYVIRNGRVAEINTNDSLIPPDGYVVSVHGTSMDAFAAAGVRVGDPAVLTEDLGEPWNRAVQVLGAGPRLVENGSVHVTAGEEQFPGDIRYGRAPRTAVGVTQKGNILFAVVDGRQSHSHGLTLTEFADLLVQFGVRDAINLDGGGSSEIYADGDVLNSPSDGSERAVGSALILQKK
;
A
#
# COMPACT_ATOMS: atom_id res chain seq x y z
N MET A 1 -11.96 -60.04 -55.81
CA MET A 1 -12.61 -58.74 -55.92
C MET A 1 -12.75 -58.18 -54.50
N LYS A 2 -11.77 -57.39 -54.05
CA LYS A 2 -11.68 -56.86 -52.66
C LYS A 2 -12.15 -55.44 -52.71
N ILE A 3 -13.22 -55.14 -51.96
CA ILE A 3 -13.78 -53.80 -51.81
C ILE A 3 -13.11 -53.18 -50.57
N PHE A 4 -12.26 -52.17 -50.77
CA PHE A 4 -11.70 -51.31 -49.66
C PHE A 4 -12.73 -50.25 -49.26
N LYS A 5 -13.24 -50.35 -48.04
CA LYS A 5 -13.97 -49.24 -47.40
C LYS A 5 -12.98 -48.18 -46.93
N LYS A 6 -13.06 -46.97 -47.48
CA LYS A 6 -12.40 -45.80 -46.98
C LYS A 6 -13.17 -45.33 -45.76
N VAL A 7 -12.49 -45.32 -44.63
CA VAL A 7 -12.94 -44.62 -43.41
C VAL A 7 -12.37 -43.20 -43.46
N SER A 8 -13.23 -42.24 -43.64
CA SER A 8 -12.87 -40.82 -43.51
C SER A 8 -12.84 -40.45 -42.02
N VAL A 9 -11.67 -40.14 -41.50
CA VAL A 9 -11.49 -39.55 -40.16
C VAL A 9 -11.75 -38.06 -40.31
N LEU A 10 -12.88 -37.60 -39.76
CA LEU A 10 -13.20 -36.18 -39.64
C LEU A 10 -12.43 -35.62 -38.44
N ALA A 11 -11.35 -34.89 -38.69
CA ALA A 11 -10.64 -34.16 -37.65
C ALA A 11 -11.47 -32.91 -37.26
N VAL A 12 -12.10 -32.96 -36.11
CA VAL A 12 -12.72 -31.78 -35.49
C VAL A 12 -11.59 -30.94 -34.86
N VAL A 13 -11.20 -29.86 -35.53
CA VAL A 13 -10.33 -28.84 -34.95
C VAL A 13 -11.17 -28.00 -33.99
N VAL A 14 -11.07 -28.28 -32.72
CA VAL A 14 -11.59 -27.40 -31.67
C VAL A 14 -10.68 -26.19 -31.60
N LEU A 15 -11.10 -25.07 -32.18
CA LEU A 15 -10.47 -23.75 -31.95
C LEU A 15 -10.80 -23.33 -30.52
N VAL A 16 -9.91 -23.60 -29.59
CA VAL A 16 -9.95 -22.96 -28.26
C VAL A 16 -9.59 -21.50 -28.47
N ALA A 17 -10.60 -20.63 -28.51
CA ALA A 17 -10.39 -19.19 -28.39
C ALA A 17 -9.88 -18.93 -26.96
N LEU A 18 -8.58 -18.79 -26.80
CA LEU A 18 -7.96 -18.16 -25.64
C LEU A 18 -8.41 -16.68 -25.64
N SER A 19 -9.53 -16.40 -25.00
CA SER A 19 -9.84 -15.03 -24.57
C SER A 19 -8.87 -14.68 -23.45
N SER A 20 -7.73 -14.14 -23.84
CA SER A 20 -6.87 -13.38 -22.93
C SER A 20 -7.74 -12.25 -22.38
N TYR A 21 -8.11 -12.31 -21.10
CA TYR A 21 -8.57 -11.14 -20.38
C TYR A 21 -7.37 -10.18 -20.29
N VAL A 22 -7.26 -9.33 -21.27
CA VAL A 22 -6.46 -8.12 -21.18
C VAL A 22 -7.20 -7.29 -20.13
N ALA A 23 -6.60 -7.09 -18.96
CA ALA A 23 -7.02 -6.03 -18.07
C ALA A 23 -7.22 -4.79 -18.95
N ALA A 24 -8.38 -4.14 -18.87
CA ALA A 24 -8.64 -2.98 -19.70
C ALA A 24 -7.53 -1.96 -19.44
N ALA A 25 -6.75 -1.64 -20.46
CA ALA A 25 -5.69 -0.66 -20.32
C ALA A 25 -6.29 0.67 -19.89
N ALA A 26 -5.67 1.35 -18.94
CA ALA A 26 -6.10 2.69 -18.52
C ALA A 26 -6.32 3.56 -19.76
N SER A 27 -7.46 4.25 -19.85
CA SER A 27 -7.78 5.08 -21.01
C SER A 27 -7.52 6.56 -20.69
N LEU A 28 -6.73 7.21 -21.53
CA LEU A 28 -6.60 8.66 -21.51
C LEU A 28 -7.78 9.26 -22.26
N THR A 29 -8.76 9.83 -21.51
CA THR A 29 -10.05 10.25 -22.04
C THR A 29 -10.08 11.73 -22.44
N GLY A 30 -9.16 12.56 -21.90
CA GLY A 30 -9.10 13.97 -22.24
C GLY A 30 -7.83 14.68 -21.81
N LEU A 31 -7.54 15.80 -22.45
CA LEU A 31 -6.54 16.75 -22.04
C LEU A 31 -7.20 18.13 -21.98
N ARG A 32 -7.00 18.84 -20.89
CA ARG A 32 -7.50 20.20 -20.69
C ARG A 32 -6.36 21.11 -20.24
N SER A 33 -6.43 22.37 -20.61
CA SER A 33 -5.50 23.38 -20.10
C SER A 33 -6.26 24.57 -19.53
N SER A 34 -5.69 25.19 -18.52
CA SER A 34 -6.17 26.45 -17.95
C SER A 34 -4.98 27.34 -17.63
N SER A 35 -5.17 28.66 -17.74
CA SER A 35 -4.16 29.66 -17.45
C SER A 35 -4.70 30.66 -16.44
N THR A 36 -3.90 31.01 -15.45
CA THR A 36 -4.18 32.08 -14.47
C THR A 36 -3.00 33.02 -14.42
N ALA A 37 -3.11 34.12 -13.69
CA ALA A 37 -1.99 35.04 -13.50
C ALA A 37 -0.77 34.36 -12.86
N ALA A 38 -1.00 33.36 -12.01
CA ALA A 38 0.03 32.68 -11.23
C ALA A 38 0.64 31.46 -11.94
N ARG A 39 -0.15 30.68 -12.69
CA ARG A 39 0.30 29.42 -13.31
C ARG A 39 -0.56 29.02 -14.50
N ASP A 40 0.01 28.15 -15.32
CA ASP A 40 -0.72 27.35 -16.30
C ASP A 40 -0.87 25.92 -15.76
N ARG A 41 -2.01 25.30 -15.99
CA ARG A 41 -2.27 23.91 -15.60
C ARG A 41 -2.71 23.10 -16.81
N ILE A 42 -2.07 21.95 -16.99
CA ILE A 42 -2.47 20.90 -17.93
C ILE A 42 -3.07 19.78 -17.10
N VAL A 43 -4.24 19.25 -17.48
CA VAL A 43 -4.93 18.15 -16.79
C VAL A 43 -5.18 17.04 -17.79
N PHE A 44 -4.72 15.84 -17.45
CA PHE A 44 -5.02 14.59 -18.13
C PHE A 44 -6.18 13.92 -17.41
N ASP A 45 -7.31 13.74 -18.08
CA ASP A 45 -8.46 13.00 -17.58
C ASP A 45 -8.31 11.51 -17.96
N LEU A 46 -8.50 10.62 -17.00
CA LEU A 46 -8.19 9.20 -17.10
C LEU A 46 -9.37 8.34 -16.64
N SER A 47 -9.55 7.14 -17.19
CA SER A 47 -10.52 6.16 -16.71
C SER A 47 -10.08 5.54 -15.38
N GLU A 48 -8.77 5.33 -15.22
CA GLU A 48 -8.08 4.87 -14.03
C GLU A 48 -6.65 5.40 -14.03
N MET A 49 -5.90 5.24 -12.94
CA MET A 49 -4.53 5.75 -12.85
C MET A 49 -3.57 4.80 -13.58
N PRO A 50 -2.96 5.22 -14.71
CA PRO A 50 -2.00 4.39 -15.44
C PRO A 50 -0.64 4.37 -14.74
N LEU A 51 0.18 3.40 -15.11
CA LEU A 51 1.62 3.50 -14.88
C LEU A 51 2.17 4.62 -15.77
N TYR A 52 2.82 5.61 -15.16
CA TYR A 52 3.50 6.67 -15.91
C TYR A 52 4.81 7.09 -15.24
N GLN A 53 5.69 7.63 -16.04
CA GLN A 53 6.93 8.25 -15.58
C GLN A 53 6.98 9.70 -16.07
N ALA A 54 7.53 10.58 -15.25
CA ALA A 54 7.77 11.97 -15.60
C ALA A 54 9.28 12.23 -15.65
N ARG A 55 9.77 12.68 -16.80
CA ARG A 55 11.20 12.89 -17.03
C ARG A 55 11.44 14.33 -17.49
N PRO A 56 12.12 15.15 -16.70
CA PRO A 56 12.62 16.44 -17.19
C PRO A 56 13.75 16.23 -18.21
N SER A 57 13.90 17.19 -19.13
CA SER A 57 15.12 17.30 -19.92
C SER A 57 16.29 17.83 -19.06
N ASP A 58 17.52 17.51 -19.44
CA ASP A 58 18.74 17.93 -18.73
C ASP A 58 18.86 19.46 -18.58
N ASP A 59 18.32 20.22 -19.53
CA ASP A 59 18.29 21.68 -19.51
C ASP A 59 17.08 22.28 -18.74
N GLY A 60 16.22 21.41 -18.22
CA GLY A 60 15.00 21.77 -17.49
C GLY A 60 13.95 22.52 -18.32
N ARG A 61 14.04 22.46 -19.67
CA ARG A 61 13.14 23.17 -20.58
C ARG A 61 12.00 22.33 -21.13
N SER A 62 11.95 21.05 -20.80
CA SER A 62 10.80 20.20 -21.12
C SER A 62 10.58 19.14 -20.07
N LEU A 63 9.32 18.71 -19.98
CA LEU A 63 8.86 17.59 -19.15
C LEU A 63 8.18 16.57 -20.05
N THR A 64 8.65 15.34 -20.08
CA THR A 64 8.02 14.22 -20.78
C THR A 64 7.29 13.33 -19.80
N LEU A 65 5.99 13.14 -19.99
CA LEU A 65 5.18 12.11 -19.34
C LEU A 65 5.13 10.89 -20.25
N ASP A 66 5.61 9.76 -19.74
CA ASP A 66 5.67 8.47 -20.41
C ASP A 66 4.59 7.56 -19.80
N PHE A 67 3.55 7.27 -20.54
CA PHE A 67 2.43 6.40 -20.13
C PHE A 67 2.60 5.02 -20.74
N ALA A 68 2.77 4.00 -19.90
CA ALA A 68 2.83 2.60 -20.35
C ALA A 68 1.41 2.07 -20.57
N ASP A 69 1.20 1.32 -21.65
CA ASP A 69 -0.02 0.56 -21.97
C ASP A 69 -1.34 1.33 -21.81
N VAL A 70 -1.33 2.64 -22.13
CA VAL A 70 -2.53 3.48 -22.07
C VAL A 70 -3.30 3.45 -23.39
N ASP A 71 -4.62 3.26 -23.32
CA ASP A 71 -5.51 3.45 -24.47
C ASP A 71 -5.75 4.94 -24.73
N THR A 72 -5.52 5.36 -25.96
CA THR A 72 -5.69 6.75 -26.42
C THR A 72 -6.74 6.90 -27.52
N ALA A 73 -7.61 5.91 -27.70
CA ALA A 73 -8.63 5.93 -28.78
C ALA A 73 -9.60 7.13 -28.65
N LEU A 74 -9.90 7.54 -27.42
CA LEU A 74 -10.78 8.69 -27.13
C LEU A 74 -10.01 10.01 -26.92
N PHE A 75 -8.67 9.95 -26.93
CA PHE A 75 -7.84 11.11 -26.62
C PHE A 75 -7.79 12.10 -27.78
N LYS A 76 -8.21 13.33 -27.50
CA LYS A 76 -8.08 14.45 -28.43
C LYS A 76 -6.82 15.25 -28.13
N ARG A 77 -5.90 15.31 -29.08
CA ARG A 77 -4.72 16.17 -28.99
C ARG A 77 -5.13 17.64 -28.98
N ILE A 78 -4.61 18.41 -28.05
CA ILE A 78 -4.80 19.86 -28.01
C ILE A 78 -3.47 20.56 -28.24
N ALA A 79 -3.51 21.67 -28.95
CA ALA A 79 -2.38 22.58 -29.03
C ALA A 79 -2.48 23.58 -27.88
N VAL A 80 -1.48 23.56 -26.99
CA VAL A 80 -1.37 24.54 -25.90
C VAL A 80 -0.15 25.39 -26.15
N ARG A 81 -0.35 26.70 -26.20
CA ARG A 81 0.74 27.67 -26.25
C ARG A 81 0.34 28.86 -25.39
N THR A 82 1.19 29.18 -24.43
CA THR A 82 0.97 30.30 -23.50
C THR A 82 2.28 31.07 -23.33
N SER A 83 2.34 32.00 -22.43
CA SER A 83 3.59 32.68 -22.06
C SER A 83 4.54 31.74 -21.27
N ARG A 84 4.07 30.61 -20.73
CA ARG A 84 4.84 29.67 -19.90
C ARG A 84 5.06 28.31 -20.59
N ILE A 85 4.20 27.93 -21.51
CA ILE A 85 4.25 26.67 -22.26
C ILE A 85 4.45 27.00 -23.73
N GLU A 86 5.60 26.57 -24.29
CA GLU A 86 5.93 26.80 -25.70
C GLU A 86 5.15 25.85 -26.62
N ALA A 87 5.07 24.58 -26.24
CA ALA A 87 4.36 23.56 -27.02
C ALA A 87 4.04 22.33 -26.16
N ILE A 88 3.08 21.51 -26.64
CA ILE A 88 2.87 20.13 -26.21
C ILE A 88 2.99 19.24 -27.46
N SER A 89 3.83 18.20 -27.38
CA SER A 89 3.99 17.17 -28.41
C SER A 89 3.58 15.80 -27.92
N TYR A 90 3.22 14.92 -28.85
CA TYR A 90 2.67 13.60 -28.57
C TYR A 90 3.33 12.57 -29.47
N GLU A 91 3.87 11.52 -28.88
CA GLU A 91 4.52 10.43 -29.60
C GLU A 91 4.05 9.06 -29.05
N ARG A 92 4.08 8.02 -29.89
CA ARG A 92 3.78 6.64 -29.48
C ARG A 92 4.88 5.72 -30.01
N HIS A 93 5.53 5.00 -29.10
CA HIS A 93 6.55 4.02 -29.42
C HIS A 93 6.45 2.79 -28.51
N HIS A 94 6.49 1.59 -29.07
CA HIS A 94 6.59 0.32 -28.34
C HIS A 94 5.58 0.15 -27.20
N GLY A 95 4.31 0.51 -27.41
CA GLY A 95 3.25 0.43 -26.39
C GLY A 95 3.16 1.64 -25.46
N HIS A 96 4.16 2.51 -25.45
CA HIS A 96 4.18 3.72 -24.63
C HIS A 96 3.61 4.93 -25.38
N PHE A 97 2.92 5.81 -24.65
CA PHE A 97 2.44 7.09 -25.13
C PHE A 97 3.13 8.23 -24.39
N TYR A 98 3.87 9.04 -25.13
CA TYR A 98 4.66 10.14 -24.59
C TYR A 98 3.94 11.47 -24.82
N VAL A 99 3.89 12.30 -23.77
CA VAL A 99 3.44 13.68 -23.86
C VAL A 99 4.55 14.57 -23.35
N THR A 100 5.13 15.37 -24.24
CA THR A 100 6.21 16.30 -23.88
C THR A 100 5.68 17.72 -23.84
N VAL A 101 5.85 18.37 -22.68
CA VAL A 101 5.51 19.77 -22.42
C VAL A 101 6.79 20.59 -22.50
N ALA A 102 6.93 21.43 -23.52
CA ALA A 102 8.04 22.36 -23.66
C ALA A 102 7.76 23.65 -22.87
N LEU A 103 8.68 24.03 -22.01
CA LEU A 103 8.56 25.13 -21.06
C LEU A 103 9.30 26.37 -21.59
N ALA A 104 8.71 27.55 -21.40
CA ALA A 104 9.40 28.81 -21.65
C ALA A 104 10.58 28.98 -20.68
N LYS A 105 11.58 29.78 -21.07
CA LYS A 105 12.77 30.04 -20.25
C LYS A 105 12.39 30.62 -18.88
N GLY A 106 12.99 30.07 -17.82
CA GLY A 106 12.76 30.53 -16.45
C GLY A 106 11.47 30.00 -15.81
N MET A 107 10.83 28.99 -16.43
CA MET A 107 9.70 28.30 -15.86
C MET A 107 10.17 27.06 -15.07
N ASP A 108 9.29 26.63 -14.18
CA ASP A 108 9.37 25.41 -13.40
C ASP A 108 8.03 24.70 -13.45
N TYR A 109 7.96 23.45 -13.01
CA TYR A 109 6.72 22.67 -13.02
C TYR A 109 6.53 21.87 -11.73
N SER A 110 5.28 21.51 -11.45
CA SER A 110 4.93 20.50 -10.47
C SER A 110 3.90 19.52 -11.06
N ILE A 111 3.93 18.27 -10.62
CA ILE A 111 3.01 17.23 -11.05
C ILE A 111 2.20 16.77 -9.84
N GLY A 112 0.91 16.54 -10.04
CA GLY A 112 0.04 15.98 -9.01
C GLY A 112 -1.03 15.08 -9.61
N ASN A 113 -1.60 14.25 -8.75
CA ASN A 113 -2.62 13.26 -9.10
C ASN A 113 -3.89 13.51 -8.30
N LEU A 114 -5.05 13.20 -8.91
CA LEU A 114 -6.35 13.12 -8.27
C LEU A 114 -6.98 11.78 -8.60
N THR A 115 -7.64 11.14 -7.64
CA THR A 115 -8.19 9.79 -7.80
C THR A 115 -9.72 9.75 -7.94
N ASN A 116 -10.40 10.88 -7.77
CA ASN A 116 -11.86 10.94 -7.94
C ASN A 116 -12.28 12.27 -8.58
N PRO A 117 -12.51 12.33 -9.90
CA PRO A 117 -12.13 11.36 -10.93
C PRO A 117 -10.60 11.30 -11.11
N PHE A 118 -10.10 10.21 -11.74
CA PHE A 118 -8.67 10.03 -11.98
C PHE A 118 -8.13 11.10 -12.93
N ARG A 119 -7.11 11.82 -12.46
CA ARG A 119 -6.44 12.88 -13.21
C ARG A 119 -4.97 12.95 -12.85
N ILE A 120 -4.17 13.29 -13.85
CA ILE A 120 -2.81 13.77 -13.65
C ILE A 120 -2.80 15.23 -14.07
N PHE A 121 -2.19 16.10 -13.30
CA PHE A 121 -2.05 17.50 -13.69
C PHE A 121 -0.60 17.97 -13.60
N VAL A 122 -0.23 18.87 -14.50
CA VAL A 122 1.06 19.56 -14.54
C VAL A 122 0.80 21.04 -14.39
N ASP A 123 1.31 21.65 -13.33
CA ASP A 123 1.33 23.09 -13.13
C ASP A 123 2.67 23.65 -13.63
N VAL A 124 2.62 24.72 -14.40
CA VAL A 124 3.79 25.43 -14.90
C VAL A 124 3.74 26.89 -14.44
N ALA A 125 4.79 27.36 -13.80
CA ALA A 125 4.89 28.73 -13.27
C ALA A 125 6.34 29.22 -13.32
N PRO A 126 6.60 30.53 -13.11
CA PRO A 126 7.95 31.05 -12.95
C PRO A 126 8.72 30.31 -11.85
N LYS A 127 10.02 30.11 -12.04
CA LYS A 127 10.88 29.41 -11.09
C LYS A 127 10.78 30.02 -9.70
N GLY A 128 10.50 29.18 -8.67
CA GLY A 128 10.24 29.60 -7.30
C GLY A 128 8.79 29.98 -6.97
N ALA A 129 7.91 30.17 -7.97
CA ALA A 129 6.52 30.54 -7.72
C ALA A 129 5.62 29.37 -7.31
N LEU A 130 5.98 28.13 -7.69
CA LEU A 130 5.22 26.91 -7.34
C LEU A 130 5.38 26.53 -5.86
N THR A 131 6.48 26.92 -5.23
CA THR A 131 6.70 26.75 -3.79
C THR A 131 5.81 27.66 -2.94
N ALA A 132 5.44 28.82 -3.43
CA ALA A 132 4.58 29.79 -2.72
C ALA A 132 3.07 29.45 -2.78
N GLN A 133 2.61 28.60 -3.72
CA GLN A 133 1.19 28.30 -3.91
C GLN A 133 0.68 27.03 -3.24
N ARG A 134 1.50 26.31 -2.49
CA ARG A 134 1.05 25.15 -1.69
C ARG A 134 0.20 25.52 -0.47
N HIS A 135 0.00 26.84 -0.20
CA HIS A 135 -0.71 27.35 0.96
C HIS A 135 -1.74 28.45 0.60
N ALA A 136 -2.80 28.07 -0.12
CA ALA A 136 -4.03 28.88 -0.11
C ALA A 136 -5.04 28.14 0.79
N SER A 137 -4.90 28.31 2.10
CA SER A 137 -5.94 28.00 3.08
C SER A 137 -7.07 29.04 2.97
N VAL A 138 -8.31 28.56 3.14
CA VAL A 138 -9.55 29.34 3.24
C VAL A 138 -9.40 30.46 4.27
N PRO A 139 -9.89 31.70 4.01
CA PRO A 139 -9.78 32.80 4.96
C PRO A 139 -10.58 32.52 6.23
N ARG A 140 -9.90 32.51 7.37
CA ARG A 140 -10.53 32.61 8.69
C ARG A 140 -10.90 34.07 8.97
N PRO A 141 -12.04 34.38 9.58
CA PRO A 141 -12.39 35.77 9.91
C PRO A 141 -11.41 36.32 10.95
N SER A 142 -10.88 37.48 10.67
CA SER A 142 -9.99 38.25 11.53
C SER A 142 -10.70 38.70 12.81
N VAL A 143 -10.21 38.28 13.95
CA VAL A 143 -10.44 38.96 15.22
C VAL A 143 -9.17 39.76 15.51
N SER A 144 -9.32 41.05 15.49
CA SER A 144 -8.29 42.03 15.89
C SER A 144 -8.01 41.90 17.39
N SER A 145 -6.78 41.63 17.75
CA SER A 145 -6.25 41.99 19.05
C SER A 145 -4.82 42.50 18.88
N THR A 146 -4.65 43.68 19.37
CA THR A 146 -3.41 44.50 19.46
C THR A 146 -2.35 43.87 20.34
N ASP A 147 -1.12 43.96 19.85
CA ASP A 147 0.16 44.10 20.55
C ASP A 147 0.60 43.05 21.58
N THR A 148 1.63 42.34 21.27
CA THR A 148 3.02 42.61 21.76
C THR A 148 3.98 41.69 21.02
N ASP A 149 4.97 42.28 20.37
CA ASP A 149 6.10 41.64 19.72
C ASP A 149 6.98 40.97 20.79
N THR A 150 6.82 39.65 20.89
CA THR A 150 7.80 38.73 21.44
C THR A 150 7.80 37.50 20.56
N SER A 151 8.48 37.62 19.41
CA SER A 151 8.90 36.44 18.64
C SER A 151 9.66 35.49 19.56
N PRO A 152 9.21 34.25 19.79
CA PRO A 152 10.06 33.27 20.45
C PRO A 152 11.32 33.09 19.59
N ALA A 153 12.48 33.14 20.17
CA ALA A 153 13.75 32.88 19.51
C ALA A 153 13.61 31.58 18.73
N LYS A 154 13.92 31.63 17.40
CA LYS A 154 13.90 30.45 16.54
C LYS A 154 14.82 29.40 17.19
N ALA A 155 14.25 28.28 17.64
CA ALA A 155 15.02 27.25 18.31
C ALA A 155 16.13 26.76 17.35
N GLU A 156 17.37 26.63 17.82
CA GLU A 156 18.46 26.08 17.01
C GLU A 156 18.14 24.67 16.58
N LEU A 157 18.32 24.36 15.28
CA LEU A 157 18.17 23.03 14.71
C LEU A 157 19.55 22.42 14.42
N PRO A 158 19.73 21.11 14.54
CA PRO A 158 18.73 20.09 14.89
C PRO A 158 18.36 20.09 16.37
N ARG A 159 17.09 19.75 16.66
CA ARG A 159 16.57 19.60 18.02
C ARG A 159 16.04 18.18 18.22
N MET A 160 16.39 17.55 19.33
CA MET A 160 15.83 16.27 19.74
C MET A 160 15.25 16.37 21.15
N GLU A 161 13.99 16.00 21.28
CA GLU A 161 13.32 15.83 22.56
C GLU A 161 13.14 14.34 22.83
N GLU A 162 13.51 13.89 24.04
CA GLU A 162 13.37 12.51 24.47
C GLU A 162 12.53 12.45 25.75
N LYS A 163 11.54 11.55 25.75
CA LYS A 163 10.67 11.29 26.89
C LYS A 163 10.60 9.79 27.18
N GLN A 164 10.91 9.39 28.41
CA GLN A 164 10.68 8.06 28.90
C GLN A 164 9.19 7.90 29.23
N LEU A 165 8.43 7.19 28.42
CA LEU A 165 6.98 6.95 28.64
C LEU A 165 6.74 5.91 29.73
N ALA A 166 7.54 4.84 29.71
CA ALA A 166 7.52 3.77 30.71
C ALA A 166 8.85 3.00 30.70
N ALA A 167 9.04 2.10 31.67
CA ALA A 167 10.24 1.29 31.70
C ALA A 167 10.42 0.47 30.41
N GLY A 168 11.46 0.81 29.61
CA GLY A 168 11.75 0.17 28.33
C GLY A 168 10.86 0.66 27.18
N LEU A 169 10.24 1.84 27.29
CA LEU A 169 9.49 2.50 26.22
C LEU A 169 9.88 3.98 26.19
N THR A 170 10.53 4.41 25.14
CA THR A 170 11.06 5.77 24.96
C THR A 170 10.48 6.40 23.71
N GLN A 171 10.00 7.63 23.82
CA GLN A 171 9.58 8.49 22.73
C GLN A 171 10.71 9.47 22.38
N ARG A 172 10.91 9.77 21.09
CA ARG A 172 11.74 10.86 20.61
C ARG A 172 11.01 11.66 19.54
N GLU A 173 11.16 12.97 19.60
CA GLU A 173 10.84 13.88 18.51
C GLU A 173 12.15 14.49 18.02
N TYR A 174 12.38 14.44 16.72
CA TYR A 174 13.58 14.97 16.07
C TYR A 174 13.20 15.95 14.98
N VAL A 175 13.65 17.19 15.09
CA VAL A 175 13.41 18.26 14.13
C VAL A 175 14.73 18.76 13.59
N TYR A 176 14.86 18.79 12.26
CA TYR A 176 16.04 19.28 11.59
C TYR A 176 15.68 20.00 10.27
N GLU A 177 16.64 20.67 9.67
CA GLU A 177 16.53 21.25 8.33
C GLU A 177 17.47 20.49 7.38
N ASP A 178 16.99 20.16 6.18
CA ASP A 178 17.78 19.72 5.04
C ASP A 178 17.70 20.76 3.90
N GLU A 179 18.21 20.44 2.70
CA GLU A 179 18.24 21.37 1.57
C GLU A 179 16.84 21.81 1.10
N ASP A 180 15.80 21.02 1.39
CA ASP A 180 14.41 21.27 0.97
C ASP A 180 13.57 21.93 2.09
N GLY A 181 14.08 22.01 3.33
CA GLY A 181 13.45 22.68 4.46
C GLY A 181 13.37 21.84 5.73
N GLN A 182 12.40 22.13 6.58
CA GLN A 182 12.27 21.45 7.87
C GLN A 182 11.67 20.04 7.73
N VAL A 183 12.19 19.12 8.52
CA VAL A 183 11.71 17.75 8.71
C VAL A 183 11.44 17.50 10.18
N THR A 184 10.30 16.89 10.50
CA THR A 184 9.93 16.47 11.84
C THR A 184 9.68 14.96 11.83
N ALA A 185 10.40 14.23 12.67
CA ALA A 185 10.35 12.78 12.80
C ALA A 185 10.04 12.36 14.24
N TYR A 186 9.27 11.32 14.39
CA TYR A 186 8.84 10.75 15.67
C TYR A 186 9.25 9.30 15.77
N PHE A 187 9.76 8.91 16.92
CA PHE A 187 10.22 7.55 17.17
C PHE A 187 9.67 7.04 18.49
N ILE A 188 9.28 5.76 18.50
CA ILE A 188 9.04 4.99 19.72
C ILE A 188 9.99 3.81 19.71
N GLU A 189 10.88 3.76 20.70
CA GLU A 189 11.78 2.62 20.91
C GLU A 189 11.30 1.78 22.09
N ALA A 190 11.15 0.47 21.88
CA ALA A 190 10.64 -0.45 22.90
C ALA A 190 11.57 -1.64 23.10
N ASN A 191 11.79 -1.99 24.37
CA ASN A 191 12.55 -3.18 24.76
C ASN A 191 11.69 -4.45 24.58
N PRO A 192 12.07 -5.42 23.73
CA PRO A 192 11.30 -6.63 23.44
C PRO A 192 11.19 -7.58 24.65
N ALA A 193 12.00 -7.41 25.69
CA ALA A 193 11.83 -8.14 26.95
C ALA A 193 10.57 -7.69 27.73
N ARG A 194 10.11 -6.44 27.50
CA ARG A 194 8.97 -5.84 28.23
C ARG A 194 7.73 -5.65 27.36
N TYR A 195 7.90 -5.52 26.06
CA TYR A 195 6.83 -5.28 25.09
C TYR A 195 6.81 -6.36 24.02
N ARG A 196 5.62 -6.80 23.65
CA ARG A 196 5.40 -7.59 22.44
C ARG A 196 4.90 -6.68 21.33
N VAL A 197 5.34 -6.93 20.11
CA VAL A 197 4.85 -6.27 18.91
C VAL A 197 4.00 -7.23 18.10
N ARG A 198 2.87 -6.75 17.57
CA ARG A 198 1.98 -7.55 16.72
C ARG A 198 1.13 -6.68 15.80
N PRO A 199 0.69 -7.18 14.64
CA PRO A 199 -0.36 -6.53 13.86
C PRO A 199 -1.70 -6.58 14.59
N ALA A 200 -2.53 -5.55 14.39
CA ALA A 200 -3.90 -5.48 14.85
C ALA A 200 -4.81 -4.98 13.73
N LEU A 201 -5.91 -5.68 13.50
CA LEU A 201 -6.88 -5.34 12.47
C LEU A 201 -7.82 -4.23 12.96
N ALA A 202 -8.19 -3.32 12.05
CA ALA A 202 -9.24 -2.36 12.30
C ALA A 202 -10.55 -3.08 12.68
N ARG A 203 -11.13 -2.74 13.83
CA ARG A 203 -12.33 -3.39 14.38
C ARG A 203 -12.21 -4.91 14.54
N GLY A 204 -10.98 -5.45 14.49
CA GLY A 204 -10.70 -6.89 14.57
C GLY A 204 -11.10 -7.71 13.34
N ILE A 205 -11.43 -7.09 12.20
CA ILE A 205 -11.88 -7.78 10.98
C ILE A 205 -11.27 -7.21 9.70
N ILE A 206 -11.33 -7.99 8.60
CA ILE A 206 -11.03 -7.61 7.21
C ILE A 206 -12.31 -7.89 6.37
N PRO A 207 -12.80 -6.95 5.55
CA PRO A 207 -12.36 -5.56 5.48
C PRO A 207 -12.81 -4.74 6.69
N GLY A 208 -11.97 -3.84 7.13
CA GLY A 208 -12.27 -2.94 8.24
C GLY A 208 -11.44 -1.65 8.13
N ARG A 209 -11.95 -0.55 8.68
CA ARG A 209 -11.22 0.72 8.77
C ARG A 209 -11.46 1.39 10.10
N GLN A 210 -10.39 1.87 10.73
CA GLN A 210 -10.40 2.54 12.03
C GLN A 210 -9.15 3.42 12.16
N THR A 211 -9.18 4.48 12.95
CA THR A 211 -8.00 5.29 13.24
C THR A 211 -6.95 4.47 14.02
N VAL A 212 -5.68 4.83 13.91
CA VAL A 212 -4.61 4.15 14.66
C VAL A 212 -4.85 4.31 16.16
N SER A 213 -5.24 5.51 16.61
CA SER A 213 -5.62 5.75 18.01
C SER A 213 -6.77 4.84 18.47
N GLY A 214 -7.81 4.66 17.64
CA GLY A 214 -8.93 3.77 17.95
C GLY A 214 -8.51 2.30 18.04
N ILE A 215 -7.65 1.82 17.12
CA ILE A 215 -7.08 0.46 17.20
C ILE A 215 -6.23 0.30 18.48
N ALA A 216 -5.41 1.31 18.81
CA ALA A 216 -4.59 1.30 20.02
C ALA A 216 -5.43 1.21 21.28
N GLN A 217 -6.51 1.99 21.37
CA GLN A 217 -7.43 1.98 22.50
C GLN A 217 -8.17 0.63 22.63
N ASP A 218 -8.74 0.11 21.55
CA ASP A 218 -9.45 -1.18 21.54
C ASP A 218 -8.55 -2.36 21.93
N THR A 219 -7.25 -2.26 21.63
CA THR A 219 -6.26 -3.30 21.93
C THR A 219 -5.46 -3.06 23.22
N ASN A 220 -5.73 -1.95 23.93
CA ASN A 220 -4.95 -1.51 25.10
C ASN A 220 -3.44 -1.47 24.80
N ALA A 221 -3.08 -0.91 23.64
CA ALA A 221 -1.70 -0.78 23.20
C ALA A 221 -0.99 0.37 23.92
N ALA A 222 0.27 0.15 24.31
CA ALA A 222 1.12 1.20 24.86
C ALA A 222 1.62 2.19 23.78
N ALA A 223 1.72 1.73 22.54
CA ALA A 223 2.01 2.52 21.35
C ALA A 223 1.53 1.80 20.10
N ALA A 224 1.27 2.54 19.03
CA ALA A 224 0.84 2.02 17.73
C ALA A 224 1.33 2.91 16.59
N ILE A 225 1.51 2.29 15.40
CA ILE A 225 1.67 2.98 14.12
C ILE A 225 0.72 2.34 13.09
N ASN A 226 0.35 3.06 12.03
CA ASN A 226 -0.31 2.47 10.88
C ASN A 226 0.58 1.37 10.26
N ALA A 227 -0.03 0.39 9.59
CA ALA A 227 0.70 -0.82 9.18
C ALA A 227 0.62 -1.11 7.67
N SER A 228 -0.13 -2.14 7.26
CA SER A 228 -0.21 -2.58 5.86
C SER A 228 -0.84 -1.54 4.94
N TYR A 229 -0.48 -1.60 3.68
CA TYR A 229 -1.29 -0.98 2.62
C TYR A 229 -2.69 -1.59 2.60
N PHE A 230 -3.68 -0.83 2.19
CA PHE A 230 -5.07 -1.29 2.16
C PHE A 230 -5.86 -0.64 1.01
N ALA A 231 -6.88 -1.35 0.53
CA ALA A 231 -7.85 -0.83 -0.43
C ALA A 231 -8.85 0.12 0.26
N LEU A 232 -9.59 0.91 -0.52
CA LEU A 232 -10.65 1.80 0.02
C LEU A 232 -11.75 1.03 0.77
N SER A 233 -11.96 -0.24 0.44
CA SER A 233 -12.83 -1.15 1.17
C SER A 233 -12.37 -1.45 2.60
N GLY A 234 -11.06 -1.33 2.87
CA GLY A 234 -10.40 -1.77 4.10
C GLY A 234 -9.79 -3.17 3.99
N GLU A 235 -9.80 -3.78 2.80
CA GLU A 235 -9.06 -5.01 2.51
C GLU A 235 -7.56 -4.74 2.55
N LEU A 236 -6.78 -5.61 3.21
CA LEU A 236 -5.34 -5.44 3.32
C LEU A 236 -4.64 -5.86 2.02
N ILE A 237 -3.62 -5.10 1.64
CA ILE A 237 -2.76 -5.37 0.49
C ILE A 237 -1.40 -5.80 1.00
N GLY A 238 -1.21 -7.11 1.17
CA GLY A 238 0.02 -7.73 1.68
C GLY A 238 -0.27 -8.84 2.68
N ILE A 239 0.74 -9.68 2.90
CA ILE A 239 0.64 -10.76 3.86
C ILE A 239 0.46 -10.21 5.28
N THR A 240 -0.49 -10.77 6.01
CA THR A 240 -0.61 -10.53 7.45
C THR A 240 -0.90 -11.85 8.14
N LYS A 241 -0.06 -12.19 9.13
CA LYS A 241 -0.22 -13.36 10.00
C LYS A 241 -0.29 -12.89 11.43
N ILE A 242 -1.32 -13.27 12.15
CA ILE A 242 -1.57 -12.87 13.53
C ILE A 242 -1.71 -14.12 14.38
N ASP A 243 -0.89 -14.22 15.42
CA ASP A 243 -0.86 -15.34 16.36
C ASP A 243 -0.86 -16.72 15.66
N GLY A 244 -0.05 -16.83 14.59
CA GLY A 244 0.11 -18.03 13.79
C GLY A 244 -0.91 -18.24 12.68
N THR A 245 -1.96 -17.43 12.59
CA THR A 245 -3.01 -17.53 11.56
C THR A 245 -2.79 -16.50 10.44
N VAL A 246 -2.76 -16.94 9.18
CA VAL A 246 -2.74 -16.05 8.02
C VAL A 246 -4.13 -15.40 7.91
N VAL A 247 -4.17 -14.07 7.97
CA VAL A 247 -5.42 -13.30 7.89
C VAL A 247 -5.52 -12.47 6.60
N SER A 248 -4.42 -12.32 5.87
CA SER A 248 -4.39 -11.74 4.53
C SER A 248 -3.21 -12.34 3.78
N SER A 249 -3.37 -12.66 2.50
CA SER A 249 -2.31 -13.15 1.63
C SER A 249 -1.63 -12.01 0.89
N THR A 250 -0.51 -12.31 0.23
CA THR A 250 0.20 -11.33 -0.60
C THR A 250 -0.24 -11.41 -2.06
N TYR A 251 -0.30 -10.24 -2.70
CA TYR A 251 -0.44 -10.13 -4.16
C TYR A 251 0.90 -10.00 -4.88
N PHE A 252 1.94 -9.62 -4.13
CA PHE A 252 3.30 -9.42 -4.62
C PHE A 252 4.29 -9.91 -3.59
N ASP A 253 5.42 -10.44 -4.03
CA ASP A 253 6.54 -10.74 -3.17
C ASP A 253 7.17 -9.42 -2.72
N ARG A 254 6.91 -9.05 -1.48
CA ARG A 254 7.38 -7.79 -0.88
C ARG A 254 8.06 -8.02 0.46
N SER A 255 8.79 -7.03 0.90
CA SER A 255 9.42 -7.03 2.22
C SER A 255 8.38 -7.11 3.33
N ALA A 256 8.68 -7.94 4.31
CA ALA A 256 7.88 -8.14 5.49
C ALA A 256 8.73 -8.04 6.77
N PHE A 257 8.05 -7.73 7.85
CA PHE A 257 8.51 -7.82 9.23
C PHE A 257 7.85 -9.02 9.91
N GLY A 258 8.63 -9.83 10.63
CA GLY A 258 8.10 -10.97 11.38
C GLY A 258 8.61 -11.04 12.80
N VAL A 259 7.80 -11.66 13.66
CA VAL A 259 8.12 -11.97 15.06
C VAL A 259 8.15 -13.47 15.25
N MET A 260 9.26 -13.98 15.72
CA MET A 260 9.47 -15.40 16.00
C MET A 260 8.90 -15.78 17.38
N PRO A 261 8.69 -17.09 17.66
CA PRO A 261 8.20 -17.56 18.96
C PRO A 261 9.06 -17.13 20.16
N ASP A 262 10.35 -16.93 19.95
CA ASP A 262 11.31 -16.46 20.97
C ASP A 262 11.37 -14.92 21.09
N ASN A 263 10.48 -14.20 20.37
CA ASN A 263 10.45 -12.75 20.20
C ASN A 263 11.66 -12.15 19.46
N SER A 264 12.45 -12.94 18.75
CA SER A 264 13.39 -12.40 17.78
C SER A 264 12.64 -11.88 16.55
N PHE A 265 13.29 -10.98 15.81
CA PHE A 265 12.70 -10.32 14.65
C PHE A 265 13.35 -10.78 13.35
N VAL A 266 12.54 -10.92 12.32
CA VAL A 266 13.00 -11.26 10.97
C VAL A 266 12.48 -10.23 9.96
N PHE A 267 13.35 -9.90 9.00
CA PHE A 267 13.05 -9.02 7.89
C PHE A 267 13.48 -9.68 6.58
N GLY A 268 12.71 -9.54 5.54
CA GLY A 268 13.02 -10.12 4.22
C GLY A 268 11.79 -10.17 3.33
N THR A 269 11.96 -10.72 2.14
CA THR A 269 10.86 -10.94 1.20
C THR A 269 10.05 -12.15 1.63
N VAL A 270 8.73 -12.09 1.49
CA VAL A 270 7.79 -13.17 1.78
C VAL A 270 6.91 -13.45 0.58
N SER A 271 6.68 -14.73 0.30
CA SER A 271 5.71 -15.23 -0.68
C SER A 271 4.62 -16.01 0.04
N TYR A 272 3.45 -16.14 -0.58
CA TYR A 272 2.37 -16.98 -0.08
C TYR A 272 2.02 -18.07 -1.11
N ASN A 273 2.17 -19.32 -0.70
CA ASN A 273 1.79 -20.48 -1.49
C ASN A 273 0.75 -21.29 -0.71
N GLY A 274 -0.53 -21.00 -0.96
CA GLY A 274 -1.65 -21.70 -0.36
C GLY A 274 -2.22 -22.76 -1.30
N ALA A 275 -2.64 -23.90 -0.75
CA ALA A 275 -3.38 -24.92 -1.46
C ALA A 275 -4.47 -25.54 -0.56
N VAL A 276 -5.65 -25.79 -1.17
CA VAL A 276 -6.73 -26.53 -0.52
C VAL A 276 -6.90 -27.87 -1.22
N LYS A 277 -6.88 -28.92 -0.46
CA LYS A 277 -7.23 -30.27 -0.90
C LYS A 277 -8.57 -30.68 -0.30
N LEU A 278 -9.59 -30.89 -1.14
CA LEU A 278 -10.87 -31.50 -0.76
C LEU A 278 -10.94 -32.90 -1.39
N ASP A 279 -11.13 -33.91 -0.58
CA ASP A 279 -10.98 -35.34 -0.93
C ASP A 279 -9.64 -35.59 -1.66
N ARG A 280 -9.67 -35.82 -2.96
CA ARG A 280 -8.48 -36.11 -3.78
C ARG A 280 -8.02 -34.92 -4.63
N THR A 281 -8.83 -33.87 -4.76
CA THR A 281 -8.56 -32.73 -5.63
C THR A 281 -7.91 -31.60 -4.83
N SER A 282 -6.79 -31.11 -5.32
CA SER A 282 -6.05 -29.98 -4.73
C SER A 282 -6.04 -28.81 -5.69
N LEU A 283 -6.39 -27.61 -5.20
CA LEU A 283 -6.38 -26.35 -5.95
C LEU A 283 -5.55 -25.30 -5.21
N PRO A 284 -4.90 -24.39 -5.94
CA PRO A 284 -4.18 -23.27 -5.33
C PRO A 284 -5.18 -22.27 -4.72
N VAL A 285 -4.80 -21.65 -3.63
CA VAL A 285 -5.52 -20.54 -3.00
C VAL A 285 -5.21 -19.24 -3.73
N SER A 286 -6.23 -18.53 -4.18
CA SER A 286 -6.10 -17.23 -4.83
C SER A 286 -5.97 -16.08 -3.83
N GLY A 287 -6.49 -16.23 -2.62
CA GLY A 287 -6.47 -15.20 -1.58
C GLY A 287 -7.03 -15.67 -0.25
N VAL A 288 -6.74 -14.91 0.81
CA VAL A 288 -7.25 -15.12 2.17
C VAL A 288 -7.98 -13.86 2.61
N ASN A 289 -9.25 -13.99 3.00
CA ASN A 289 -10.12 -12.89 3.44
C ASN A 289 -10.18 -11.71 2.45
N ALA A 290 -10.23 -12.05 1.18
CA ALA A 290 -10.29 -11.13 0.04
C ALA A 290 -11.62 -11.28 -0.71
N GLU A 291 -11.93 -10.33 -1.59
CA GLU A 291 -13.09 -10.45 -2.46
C GLU A 291 -12.95 -11.66 -3.40
N ARG A 292 -14.04 -12.46 -3.53
CA ARG A 292 -14.07 -13.58 -4.46
C ARG A 292 -14.34 -13.11 -5.88
N GLY A 293 -13.28 -13.00 -6.67
CA GLY A 293 -13.35 -12.72 -8.11
C GLY A 293 -13.68 -13.95 -8.95
N ALA A 294 -13.72 -13.76 -10.26
CA ALA A 294 -13.89 -14.84 -11.24
C ALA A 294 -12.74 -15.85 -11.12
N ASP A 295 -13.08 -17.15 -11.24
CA ASP A 295 -12.14 -18.28 -11.20
C ASP A 295 -11.33 -18.44 -9.90
N ASN A 296 -11.58 -17.62 -8.89
CA ASN A 296 -10.84 -17.61 -7.64
C ASN A 296 -11.29 -18.72 -6.67
N LEU A 297 -10.34 -19.14 -5.85
CA LEU A 297 -10.52 -19.89 -4.62
C LEU A 297 -10.06 -19.03 -3.44
N ILE A 298 -10.99 -18.58 -2.62
CA ILE A 298 -10.72 -17.72 -1.46
C ILE A 298 -10.95 -18.51 -0.17
N ILE A 299 -10.05 -18.34 0.78
CA ILE A 299 -10.21 -18.84 2.14
C ILE A 299 -10.77 -17.72 3.01
N TYR A 300 -11.90 -17.97 3.66
CA TYR A 300 -12.46 -17.07 4.65
C TYR A 300 -12.31 -17.69 6.03
N ASN A 301 -11.63 -16.98 6.93
CA ASN A 301 -11.52 -17.34 8.35
C ASN A 301 -12.17 -16.26 9.23
N ARG A 302 -12.11 -16.42 10.55
CA ARG A 302 -12.80 -15.52 11.50
C ARG A 302 -12.34 -14.07 11.45
N ALA A 303 -11.16 -13.78 10.88
CA ALA A 303 -10.71 -12.41 10.66
C ALA A 303 -11.55 -11.68 9.58
N TYR A 304 -12.28 -12.39 8.72
CA TYR A 304 -13.22 -11.78 7.78
C TYR A 304 -14.54 -11.36 8.43
N GLY A 305 -14.89 -11.96 9.56
CA GLY A 305 -16.11 -11.66 10.29
C GLY A 305 -16.95 -12.90 10.57
N ARG A 306 -18.29 -12.73 10.56
CA ARG A 306 -19.23 -13.80 10.92
C ARG A 306 -19.64 -14.66 9.74
N SER A 307 -19.70 -14.09 8.55
CA SER A 307 -20.10 -14.78 7.31
C SER A 307 -19.28 -14.28 6.14
N THR A 308 -19.29 -15.01 5.02
CA THR A 308 -18.53 -14.70 3.81
C THR A 308 -19.13 -13.54 3.02
N GLY A 309 -20.41 -13.26 3.16
CA GLY A 309 -21.11 -12.21 2.43
C GLY A 309 -21.07 -12.35 0.91
N THR A 310 -20.78 -13.55 0.39
CA THR A 310 -20.60 -13.77 -1.05
C THR A 310 -21.93 -13.85 -1.80
N ASN A 311 -21.86 -13.65 -3.11
CA ASN A 311 -22.98 -13.81 -4.04
C ASN A 311 -23.25 -15.29 -4.40
N PRO A 312 -24.44 -15.63 -4.98
CA PRO A 312 -24.83 -17.03 -5.29
C PRO A 312 -24.19 -17.62 -6.56
N TYR A 313 -23.18 -16.99 -7.15
CA TYR A 313 -22.57 -17.48 -8.39
C TYR A 313 -21.39 -18.44 -8.18
N GLY A 314 -21.18 -18.93 -6.94
CA GLY A 314 -20.13 -19.87 -6.59
C GLY A 314 -20.62 -20.97 -5.66
N LEU A 315 -19.69 -21.80 -5.19
CA LEU A 315 -19.89 -22.77 -4.13
C LEU A 315 -19.01 -22.45 -2.92
N GLU A 316 -19.49 -22.79 -1.75
CA GLU A 316 -18.78 -22.63 -0.50
C GLU A 316 -18.77 -23.93 0.28
N TYR A 317 -17.57 -24.37 0.63
CA TYR A 317 -17.34 -25.54 1.46
C TYR A 317 -16.97 -25.06 2.87
N VAL A 318 -17.88 -25.26 3.83
CA VAL A 318 -17.60 -24.95 5.25
C VAL A 318 -16.76 -26.08 5.81
N ILE A 319 -15.57 -25.79 6.32
CA ILE A 319 -14.64 -26.77 6.82
C ILE A 319 -14.57 -26.70 8.34
N ARG A 320 -14.80 -27.84 8.99
CA ARG A 320 -14.67 -28.03 10.44
C ARG A 320 -13.96 -29.34 10.73
N ASN A 321 -13.01 -29.32 11.67
CA ASN A 321 -12.28 -30.52 12.08
C ASN A 321 -11.64 -31.28 10.89
N GLY A 322 -11.12 -30.54 9.89
CA GLY A 322 -10.49 -31.13 8.70
C GLY A 322 -11.45 -31.88 7.77
N ARG A 323 -12.75 -31.55 7.80
CA ARG A 323 -13.78 -32.14 6.93
C ARG A 323 -14.73 -31.10 6.39
N VAL A 324 -15.31 -31.36 5.22
CA VAL A 324 -16.44 -30.60 4.68
C VAL A 324 -17.67 -30.84 5.57
N ALA A 325 -18.09 -29.81 6.29
CA ALA A 325 -19.26 -29.85 7.17
C ALA A 325 -20.55 -29.46 6.43
N GLU A 326 -20.47 -28.46 5.54
CA GLU A 326 -21.60 -27.95 4.76
C GLU A 326 -21.13 -27.57 3.34
N ILE A 327 -22.05 -27.57 2.38
CA ILE A 327 -21.83 -27.05 1.03
C ILE A 327 -22.98 -26.09 0.72
N ASN A 328 -22.65 -24.82 0.49
CA ASN A 328 -23.61 -23.74 0.29
C ASN A 328 -23.33 -23.05 -1.07
N THR A 329 -24.32 -22.32 -1.58
CA THR A 329 -24.15 -21.53 -2.80
C THR A 329 -23.70 -20.10 -2.55
N ASN A 330 -23.92 -19.58 -1.33
CA ASN A 330 -23.56 -18.21 -0.95
C ASN A 330 -23.61 -18.03 0.57
N ASP A 331 -22.97 -16.96 1.03
CA ASP A 331 -23.03 -16.36 2.37
C ASP A 331 -23.00 -17.40 3.52
N SER A 332 -21.99 -18.24 3.52
CA SER A 332 -21.78 -19.20 4.59
C SER A 332 -21.37 -18.54 5.89
N LEU A 333 -21.88 -19.04 7.01
CA LEU A 333 -21.34 -18.71 8.33
C LEU A 333 -19.90 -19.25 8.45
N ILE A 334 -18.98 -18.39 8.84
CA ILE A 334 -17.59 -18.79 9.08
C ILE A 334 -17.47 -19.42 10.47
N PRO A 335 -17.11 -20.70 10.57
CA PRO A 335 -17.04 -21.38 11.87
C PRO A 335 -15.89 -20.85 12.73
N PRO A 336 -16.03 -20.78 14.07
CA PRO A 336 -14.94 -20.34 14.96
C PRO A 336 -13.77 -21.32 15.01
N ASP A 337 -14.00 -22.58 14.68
CA ASP A 337 -13.07 -23.71 14.73
C ASP A 337 -12.69 -24.23 13.34
N GLY A 338 -12.80 -23.38 12.30
CA GLY A 338 -12.54 -23.75 10.93
C GLY A 338 -12.48 -22.58 9.96
N TYR A 339 -12.83 -22.82 8.72
CA TYR A 339 -12.78 -21.83 7.65
C TYR A 339 -13.79 -22.18 6.55
N VAL A 340 -14.01 -21.27 5.62
CA VAL A 340 -14.80 -21.50 4.41
C VAL A 340 -13.91 -21.44 3.19
N VAL A 341 -14.01 -22.43 2.30
CA VAL A 341 -13.41 -22.45 0.98
C VAL A 341 -14.48 -21.98 0.00
N SER A 342 -14.32 -20.76 -0.52
CA SER A 342 -15.27 -20.17 -1.47
C SER A 342 -14.69 -20.19 -2.87
N VAL A 343 -15.37 -20.81 -3.82
CA VAL A 343 -14.92 -21.02 -5.19
C VAL A 343 -15.89 -20.46 -6.21
N HIS A 344 -15.34 -20.02 -7.36
CA HIS A 344 -16.09 -19.51 -8.49
C HIS A 344 -15.47 -20.00 -9.79
N GLY A 345 -16.28 -20.11 -10.87
CA GLY A 345 -15.81 -20.45 -12.22
C GLY A 345 -15.02 -21.76 -12.26
N THR A 346 -13.83 -21.74 -12.84
CA THR A 346 -13.00 -22.94 -13.04
C THR A 346 -12.64 -23.67 -11.75
N SER A 347 -12.43 -22.94 -10.65
CA SER A 347 -12.18 -23.54 -9.33
C SER A 347 -13.42 -24.26 -8.79
N MET A 348 -14.61 -23.71 -9.01
CA MET A 348 -15.88 -24.33 -8.65
C MET A 348 -16.11 -25.60 -9.49
N ASP A 349 -15.92 -25.53 -10.81
CA ASP A 349 -16.12 -26.64 -11.73
C ASP A 349 -15.19 -27.81 -11.40
N ALA A 350 -13.95 -27.53 -10.99
CA ALA A 350 -13.00 -28.57 -10.61
C ALA A 350 -13.46 -29.38 -9.39
N PHE A 351 -13.94 -28.74 -8.32
CA PHE A 351 -14.46 -29.45 -7.14
C PHE A 351 -15.82 -30.10 -7.39
N ALA A 352 -16.67 -29.48 -8.23
CA ALA A 352 -17.95 -30.09 -8.64
C ALA A 352 -17.71 -31.37 -9.48
N ALA A 353 -16.80 -31.32 -10.43
CA ALA A 353 -16.43 -32.51 -11.25
C ALA A 353 -15.79 -33.62 -10.43
N ALA A 354 -15.03 -33.27 -9.37
CA ALA A 354 -14.48 -34.21 -8.41
C ALA A 354 -15.54 -34.87 -7.52
N GLY A 355 -16.75 -34.31 -7.47
CA GLY A 355 -17.87 -34.84 -6.70
C GLY A 355 -17.70 -34.68 -5.20
N VAL A 356 -17.03 -33.59 -4.74
CA VAL A 356 -16.82 -33.28 -3.31
C VAL A 356 -18.14 -33.24 -2.54
N ARG A 357 -18.19 -33.90 -1.38
CA ARG A 357 -19.39 -34.07 -0.55
C ARG A 357 -19.14 -33.71 0.89
N VAL A 358 -20.23 -33.46 1.62
CA VAL A 358 -20.21 -33.36 3.09
C VAL A 358 -19.62 -34.65 3.68
N GLY A 359 -18.69 -34.49 4.61
CA GLY A 359 -17.92 -35.55 5.26
C GLY A 359 -16.54 -35.81 4.63
N ASP A 360 -16.28 -35.34 3.42
CA ASP A 360 -14.98 -35.53 2.76
C ASP A 360 -13.85 -34.83 3.52
N PRO A 361 -12.63 -35.36 3.48
CA PRO A 361 -11.48 -34.75 4.11
C PRO A 361 -11.10 -33.44 3.43
N ALA A 362 -10.71 -32.46 4.24
CA ALA A 362 -10.26 -31.14 3.79
C ALA A 362 -8.93 -30.77 4.45
N VAL A 363 -7.96 -30.38 3.66
CA VAL A 363 -6.64 -29.94 4.13
C VAL A 363 -6.30 -28.61 3.49
N LEU A 364 -6.07 -27.59 4.32
CA LEU A 364 -5.46 -26.32 3.90
C LEU A 364 -3.97 -26.38 4.21
N THR A 365 -3.15 -26.12 3.22
CA THR A 365 -1.71 -25.93 3.35
C THR A 365 -1.39 -24.48 3.03
N GLU A 366 -0.67 -23.83 3.93
CA GLU A 366 -0.20 -22.45 3.76
C GLU A 366 1.31 -22.44 3.97
N ASP A 367 2.05 -22.06 2.92
CA ASP A 367 3.49 -22.00 2.93
C ASP A 367 3.97 -20.59 2.59
N LEU A 368 4.66 -19.99 3.54
CA LEU A 368 5.27 -18.66 3.40
C LEU A 368 6.79 -18.74 3.19
N GLY A 369 7.33 -19.96 3.11
CA GLY A 369 8.77 -20.21 3.12
C GLY A 369 9.41 -19.99 4.50
N GLU A 370 10.67 -20.45 4.63
CA GLU A 370 11.44 -20.21 5.84
C GLU A 370 12.13 -18.83 5.80
N PRO A 371 12.17 -18.10 6.91
CA PRO A 371 11.73 -18.49 8.26
C PRO A 371 10.25 -18.16 8.60
N TRP A 372 9.47 -17.67 7.64
CA TRP A 372 8.12 -17.11 7.82
C TRP A 372 7.10 -18.14 8.31
N ASN A 373 7.27 -19.40 7.93
CA ASN A 373 6.40 -20.48 8.41
C ASN A 373 6.39 -20.59 9.94
N ARG A 374 7.54 -20.33 10.57
CA ARG A 374 7.71 -20.38 12.04
C ARG A 374 7.32 -19.08 12.74
N ALA A 375 7.27 -17.95 12.03
CA ALA A 375 6.92 -16.67 12.63
C ALA A 375 5.48 -16.70 13.15
N VAL A 376 5.26 -16.16 14.35
CA VAL A 376 3.93 -16.06 14.97
C VAL A 376 3.19 -14.80 14.52
N GLN A 377 3.93 -13.75 14.17
CA GLN A 377 3.40 -12.53 13.57
C GLN A 377 4.15 -12.26 12.25
N VAL A 378 3.45 -11.87 11.20
CA VAL A 378 4.03 -11.39 9.94
C VAL A 378 3.24 -10.18 9.46
N LEU A 379 3.94 -9.15 9.05
CA LEU A 379 3.38 -7.94 8.44
C LEU A 379 4.12 -7.64 7.14
N GLY A 380 3.49 -7.87 6.02
CA GLY A 380 3.99 -7.50 4.70
C GLY A 380 3.56 -6.09 4.33
N ALA A 381 4.51 -5.29 3.91
CA ALA A 381 4.29 -3.94 3.41
C ALA A 381 5.40 -3.55 2.42
N GLY A 382 6.61 -3.22 2.91
CA GLY A 382 7.75 -2.84 2.09
C GLY A 382 7.69 -1.39 1.58
N PRO A 383 8.73 -0.97 0.87
CA PRO A 383 9.94 -1.74 0.56
C PRO A 383 10.90 -1.88 1.77
N ARG A 384 11.95 -2.69 1.61
CA ARG A 384 13.10 -2.68 2.53
C ARG A 384 13.69 -1.27 2.54
N LEU A 385 14.13 -0.82 3.72
CA LEU A 385 14.80 0.48 3.87
C LEU A 385 16.23 0.32 4.37
N VAL A 386 16.43 -0.53 5.37
CA VAL A 386 17.73 -0.75 6.02
C VAL A 386 17.99 -2.24 6.12
N GLU A 387 19.21 -2.64 5.81
CA GLU A 387 19.71 -3.99 5.97
C GLU A 387 21.11 -3.99 6.59
N ASN A 388 21.28 -4.74 7.69
CA ASN A 388 22.56 -4.84 8.41
C ASN A 388 23.20 -3.48 8.75
N GLY A 389 22.38 -2.47 9.09
CA GLY A 389 22.82 -1.12 9.44
C GLY A 389 23.22 -0.25 8.26
N SER A 390 22.91 -0.66 7.04
CA SER A 390 23.17 0.10 5.81
C SER A 390 21.88 0.38 5.06
N VAL A 391 21.81 1.51 4.37
CA VAL A 391 20.70 1.86 3.48
C VAL A 391 20.56 0.80 2.39
N HIS A 392 19.38 0.23 2.26
CA HIS A 392 19.05 -0.80 1.27
C HIS A 392 17.59 -0.68 0.81
N VAL A 393 17.32 0.27 -0.09
CA VAL A 393 15.97 0.56 -0.56
C VAL A 393 15.61 -0.30 -1.77
N THR A 394 14.75 -1.28 -1.59
CA THR A 394 14.33 -2.26 -2.62
C THR A 394 13.08 -1.86 -3.39
N ALA A 395 12.67 -0.60 -3.34
CA ALA A 395 11.41 -0.13 -3.93
C ALA A 395 11.27 -0.39 -5.44
N GLY A 396 12.40 -0.43 -6.17
CA GLY A 396 12.45 -0.80 -7.58
C GLY A 396 12.21 -2.28 -7.81
N GLU A 397 12.88 -3.11 -7.04
CA GLU A 397 12.82 -4.57 -7.10
C GLU A 397 11.43 -5.09 -6.69
N GLU A 398 10.82 -4.46 -5.69
CA GLU A 398 9.48 -4.76 -5.20
C GLU A 398 8.37 -4.08 -6.02
N GLN A 399 8.69 -3.49 -7.16
CA GLN A 399 7.75 -2.91 -8.13
C GLN A 399 6.81 -1.83 -7.54
N PHE A 400 7.31 -1.03 -6.60
CA PHE A 400 6.53 0.11 -6.10
C PHE A 400 6.38 1.19 -7.17
N PRO A 401 5.23 1.86 -7.25
CA PRO A 401 4.99 2.93 -8.23
C PRO A 401 5.92 4.15 -7.98
N GLY A 402 6.12 4.95 -9.01
CA GLY A 402 7.12 6.02 -9.03
C GLY A 402 6.92 7.11 -7.97
N ASP A 403 5.68 7.40 -7.60
CA ASP A 403 5.34 8.37 -6.55
C ASP A 403 5.82 7.90 -5.16
N ILE A 404 5.75 6.60 -4.88
CA ILE A 404 6.30 6.01 -3.66
C ILE A 404 7.84 5.97 -3.73
N ARG A 405 8.41 5.57 -4.88
CA ARG A 405 9.85 5.38 -5.05
C ARG A 405 10.67 6.66 -4.93
N TYR A 406 10.16 7.77 -5.50
CA TYR A 406 10.93 9.00 -5.68
C TYR A 406 10.32 10.22 -5.00
N GLY A 407 9.04 10.17 -4.63
CA GLY A 407 8.34 11.30 -4.03
C GLY A 407 8.68 11.50 -2.55
N ARG A 408 8.77 12.79 -2.13
CA ARG A 408 8.74 13.16 -0.71
C ARG A 408 7.32 13.03 -0.17
N ALA A 409 7.17 12.37 0.97
CA ALA A 409 5.88 12.13 1.61
C ALA A 409 6.06 11.93 3.12
N PRO A 410 4.98 12.00 3.91
CA PRO A 410 4.97 11.37 5.23
C PRO A 410 5.33 9.89 5.10
N ARG A 411 6.13 9.38 6.03
CA ARG A 411 6.63 8.00 6.01
C ARG A 411 6.40 7.32 7.33
N THR A 412 6.19 6.01 7.27
CA THR A 412 6.09 5.13 8.43
C THR A 412 7.01 3.93 8.24
N ALA A 413 7.71 3.53 9.28
CA ALA A 413 8.57 2.35 9.27
C ALA A 413 8.52 1.58 10.58
N VAL A 414 8.78 0.28 10.49
CA VAL A 414 9.16 -0.56 11.61
C VAL A 414 10.59 -1.04 11.40
N GLY A 415 11.40 -0.98 12.47
CA GLY A 415 12.77 -1.44 12.43
C GLY A 415 13.20 -2.09 13.74
N VAL A 416 14.40 -2.66 13.73
CA VAL A 416 15.10 -3.13 14.92
C VAL A 416 16.44 -2.43 15.01
N THR A 417 16.77 -1.92 16.20
CA THR A 417 18.04 -1.23 16.44
C THR A 417 19.19 -2.24 16.58
N GLN A 418 20.43 -1.78 16.49
CA GLN A 418 21.62 -2.58 16.78
C GLN A 418 21.62 -3.17 18.20
N LYS A 419 20.91 -2.53 19.14
CA LYS A 419 20.71 -3.01 20.51
C LYS A 419 19.62 -4.10 20.62
N GLY A 420 18.93 -4.42 19.52
CA GLY A 420 17.83 -5.38 19.48
C GLY A 420 16.48 -4.83 19.94
N ASN A 421 16.34 -3.54 20.18
CA ASN A 421 15.06 -2.92 20.50
C ASN A 421 14.23 -2.73 19.23
N ILE A 422 12.90 -2.88 19.35
CA ILE A 422 11.98 -2.52 18.27
C ILE A 422 11.86 -1.01 18.17
N LEU A 423 11.83 -0.48 16.94
CA LEU A 423 11.65 0.94 16.66
C LEU A 423 10.45 1.15 15.74
N PHE A 424 9.53 1.99 16.16
CA PHE A 424 8.50 2.61 15.34
C PHE A 424 8.98 4.00 14.92
N ALA A 425 8.88 4.33 13.65
CA ALA A 425 9.30 5.63 13.13
C ALA A 425 8.22 6.20 12.20
N VAL A 426 7.89 7.47 12.41
CA VAL A 426 7.01 8.24 11.53
C VAL A 426 7.67 9.57 11.22
N VAL A 427 7.61 10.01 9.98
CA VAL A 427 8.03 11.35 9.55
C VAL A 427 6.80 12.07 9.02
N ASP A 428 6.54 13.26 9.53
CA ASP A 428 5.54 14.17 8.98
C ASP A 428 5.94 14.65 7.59
N GLY A 429 4.98 15.07 6.80
CA GLY A 429 5.26 15.58 5.47
C GLY A 429 4.07 16.28 4.83
N ARG A 430 4.31 16.93 3.68
CA ARG A 430 3.30 17.72 2.96
C ARG A 430 2.75 18.89 3.78
N GLN A 431 3.49 19.37 4.77
CA GLN A 431 3.11 20.42 5.71
C GLN A 431 4.25 21.43 5.88
N SER A 432 3.94 22.63 6.38
CA SER A 432 4.92 23.73 6.53
C SER A 432 6.01 23.43 7.53
N HIS A 433 5.73 22.63 8.56
CA HIS A 433 6.69 22.24 9.59
C HIS A 433 7.46 20.95 9.24
N SER A 434 7.05 20.26 8.18
CA SER A 434 7.74 19.07 7.67
C SER A 434 7.35 18.78 6.23
N HIS A 435 8.31 18.79 5.32
CA HIS A 435 8.05 18.51 3.91
C HIS A 435 8.03 17.02 3.57
N GLY A 436 8.45 16.17 4.51
CA GLY A 436 8.53 14.72 4.33
C GLY A 436 9.84 14.27 3.71
N LEU A 437 10.01 12.96 3.56
CA LEU A 437 11.23 12.34 3.06
C LEU A 437 10.97 11.43 1.87
N THR A 438 11.97 11.27 1.00
CA THR A 438 12.05 10.13 0.09
C THR A 438 12.35 8.86 0.89
N LEU A 439 12.22 7.70 0.25
CA LEU A 439 12.55 6.42 0.93
C LEU A 439 14.04 6.33 1.30
N THR A 440 14.93 6.88 0.46
CA THR A 440 16.38 6.86 0.71
C THR A 440 16.73 7.74 1.89
N GLU A 441 16.25 8.97 1.94
CA GLU A 441 16.48 9.89 3.06
C GLU A 441 15.90 9.36 4.37
N PHE A 442 14.73 8.70 4.29
CA PHE A 442 14.16 8.05 5.47
C PHE A 442 15.02 6.87 5.95
N ALA A 443 15.57 6.08 5.02
CA ALA A 443 16.50 5.02 5.36
C ALA A 443 17.81 5.56 5.98
N ASP A 444 18.37 6.66 5.44
CA ASP A 444 19.52 7.35 6.00
C ASP A 444 19.26 7.83 7.44
N LEU A 445 18.10 8.43 7.67
CA LEU A 445 17.67 8.86 8.99
C LEU A 445 17.59 7.67 9.98
N LEU A 446 16.99 6.55 9.56
CA LEU A 446 16.90 5.35 10.38
C LEU A 446 18.28 4.78 10.75
N VAL A 447 19.23 4.77 9.81
CA VAL A 447 20.62 4.37 10.06
C VAL A 447 21.29 5.29 11.08
N GLN A 448 21.08 6.60 11.02
CA GLN A 448 21.58 7.57 12.00
C GLN A 448 21.04 7.29 13.40
N PHE A 449 19.80 6.81 13.51
CA PHE A 449 19.18 6.40 14.77
C PHE A 449 19.57 4.96 15.20
N GLY A 450 20.58 4.36 14.56
CA GLY A 450 21.15 3.07 14.94
C GLY A 450 20.25 1.87 14.58
N VAL A 451 19.40 2.00 13.57
CA VAL A 451 18.58 0.91 13.04
C VAL A 451 19.48 -0.07 12.30
N ARG A 452 19.31 -1.37 12.60
CA ARG A 452 20.00 -2.46 11.92
C ARG A 452 19.21 -2.96 10.72
N ASP A 453 17.90 -3.18 10.89
CA ASP A 453 16.99 -3.65 9.85
C ASP A 453 15.68 -2.89 9.92
N ALA A 454 15.10 -2.50 8.78
CA ALA A 454 13.81 -1.82 8.70
C ALA A 454 13.10 -2.04 7.38
N ILE A 455 11.76 -2.02 7.42
CA ILE A 455 10.90 -1.90 6.25
C ILE A 455 10.02 -0.65 6.35
N ASN A 456 9.67 -0.08 5.20
CA ASN A 456 8.62 0.91 5.08
C ASN A 456 7.25 0.27 5.24
N LEU A 457 6.30 1.01 5.80
CA LEU A 457 4.89 0.67 5.92
C LEU A 457 4.06 1.62 5.03
N ASP A 458 2.73 1.53 5.10
CA ASP A 458 1.88 2.50 4.40
C ASP A 458 2.20 3.92 4.86
N GLY A 459 2.21 4.85 3.92
CA GLY A 459 2.69 6.21 4.11
C GLY A 459 1.66 7.29 3.79
N GLY A 460 2.15 8.49 3.55
CA GLY A 460 1.30 9.61 3.17
C GLY A 460 0.29 9.99 4.26
N GLY A 461 -0.99 10.15 3.91
CA GLY A 461 -2.03 10.48 4.87
C GLY A 461 -2.34 9.40 5.90
N SER A 462 -1.82 8.17 5.71
CA SER A 462 -1.93 7.08 6.70
C SER A 462 -0.87 7.15 7.80
N SER A 463 0.23 7.92 7.59
CA SER A 463 1.35 8.00 8.54
C SER A 463 0.91 8.57 9.88
N GLU A 464 0.90 7.72 10.90
CA GLU A 464 0.44 8.07 12.22
C GLU A 464 1.18 7.24 13.28
N ILE A 465 1.53 7.90 14.40
CA ILE A 465 2.15 7.29 15.57
C ILE A 465 1.42 7.73 16.83
N TYR A 466 0.98 6.75 17.61
CA TYR A 466 0.22 6.93 18.84
C TYR A 466 0.99 6.36 20.02
N ALA A 467 1.05 7.09 21.12
CA ALA A 467 1.54 6.59 22.40
C ALA A 467 1.04 7.49 23.56
N ASP A 468 1.02 6.96 24.77
CA ASP A 468 0.68 7.70 26.00
C ASP A 468 -0.70 8.39 25.97
N GLY A 469 -1.64 7.85 25.18
CA GLY A 469 -2.99 8.40 25.05
C GLY A 469 -3.20 9.36 23.88
N ASP A 470 -2.13 9.79 23.20
CA ASP A 470 -2.17 10.83 22.18
C ASP A 470 -1.59 10.38 20.83
N VAL A 471 -2.03 11.03 19.75
CA VAL A 471 -1.36 10.99 18.45
C VAL A 471 -0.19 11.98 18.53
N LEU A 472 1.02 11.47 18.31
CA LEU A 472 2.24 12.24 18.52
C LEU A 472 2.63 13.12 17.34
N ASN A 473 2.32 12.66 16.12
CA ASN A 473 2.65 13.37 14.89
C ASN A 473 1.46 14.21 14.37
N SER A 474 1.67 14.92 13.28
CA SER A 474 0.61 15.70 12.61
C SER A 474 0.18 15.02 11.30
N PRO A 475 -0.93 14.26 11.28
CA PRO A 475 -1.38 13.59 10.06
C PRO A 475 -1.63 14.57 8.91
N SER A 476 -1.06 14.28 7.73
CA SER A 476 -1.08 15.21 6.58
C SER A 476 -2.46 15.44 5.96
N ASP A 477 -3.46 14.63 6.31
CA ASP A 477 -4.86 14.83 5.91
C ASP A 477 -5.58 15.87 6.81
N GLY A 478 -4.89 16.40 7.83
CA GLY A 478 -5.47 17.34 8.80
C GLY A 478 -6.25 16.66 9.93
N SER A 479 -6.43 15.35 9.87
CA SER A 479 -7.02 14.48 10.90
C SER A 479 -6.52 13.05 10.69
N GLU A 480 -6.71 12.19 11.69
CA GLU A 480 -6.41 10.76 11.59
C GLU A 480 -7.16 10.12 10.40
N ARG A 481 -6.44 9.34 9.60
CA ARG A 481 -7.04 8.51 8.55
C ARG A 481 -7.48 7.17 9.13
N ALA A 482 -8.69 6.72 8.79
CA ALA A 482 -9.11 5.36 9.07
C ALA A 482 -8.32 4.37 8.19
N VAL A 483 -7.47 3.55 8.79
CA VAL A 483 -6.57 2.56 8.16
C VAL A 483 -7.10 1.14 8.34
N GLY A 484 -6.58 0.18 7.55
CA GLY A 484 -7.00 -1.23 7.62
C GLY A 484 -6.38 -2.00 8.80
N SER A 485 -5.20 -1.60 9.23
CA SER A 485 -4.47 -2.25 10.33
C SER A 485 -3.46 -1.31 10.98
N ALA A 486 -3.06 -1.63 12.19
CA ALA A 486 -1.96 -1.00 12.91
C ALA A 486 -0.94 -2.04 13.37
N LEU A 487 0.31 -1.62 13.57
CA LEU A 487 1.30 -2.38 14.32
C LEU A 487 1.35 -1.82 15.74
N ILE A 488 1.12 -2.67 16.73
CA ILE A 488 0.93 -2.25 18.12
C ILE A 488 2.00 -2.82 19.04
N LEU A 489 2.32 -2.06 20.10
CA LEU A 489 3.13 -2.49 21.23
C LEU A 489 2.24 -2.73 22.44
N GLN A 490 2.29 -3.95 22.97
CA GLN A 490 1.58 -4.31 24.19
C GLN A 490 2.57 -4.70 25.28
N LYS A 491 2.33 -4.24 26.50
CA LYS A 491 3.12 -4.65 27.67
C LYS A 491 2.95 -6.16 27.90
N LYS A 492 4.06 -6.83 28.20
CA LYS A 492 4.09 -8.26 28.56
C LYS A 492 3.62 -8.49 29.97
#